data_8330edfa9a70577d8d204ded5df396e3
#
_entry.id   8330edfa9a70577d8d204ded5df396e3
#
_cell.length_a   1.000
_cell.length_b   1.000
_cell.length_c   1.000
_cell.angle_alpha   90.00
_cell.angle_beta   90.00
_cell.angle_gamma   90.00
#
_symmetry.space_group_name_H-M   'P 1'
#
loop_
_entity.id
_entity.type
_entity.pdbx_description
1 polymer ?
#
loop_
_entity_poly.entity_id
_entity_poly.type
_entity_poly.pdbx_seq_one_letter_code
_entity_poly.pdbx_strand_id
1 'polypeptide(L)'
;MITFDEQVAIVTGAGHGLGRSHAIALAERGARVVVNDLGGARDGTGSSSEAAEGVVAEIDAAGGEAMANGADVTDLEAVTSMVDAAIERWGRVDILINNAGILRDKSFARMDLADFAAVVNVHLRGTAVCTKAVWDQMREQNYGRIVVTTSSSGLYGNFGQANYGAAKLGVVGFMNTLRSEGAKYDIRVNALSPVAHTRMTDELLPDEAKELLKPEEVTPGVLFLVSKDAPNGVVLTAGAGGFASARIYETEGIWLPPEERTPENVAARFEEIRDPEGQEEFTGGGEQSMKFLRMAMAGMQDEN
;
A
#
# COMPACT_ATOMS: atom_id res chain seq x y z
N MET A 1 7.47 -24.33 -1.06
CA MET A 1 8.30 -23.09 -1.20
C MET A 1 7.53 -22.11 -2.07
N ILE A 2 7.51 -20.83 -1.73
CA ILE A 2 6.89 -19.79 -2.58
C ILE A 2 7.86 -19.47 -3.71
N THR A 3 7.46 -19.70 -4.96
CA THR A 3 8.20 -19.35 -6.18
C THR A 3 7.32 -18.50 -7.10
N PHE A 4 7.94 -17.81 -8.05
CA PHE A 4 7.31 -16.92 -8.99
C PHE A 4 7.70 -17.24 -10.44
N ASP A 5 8.01 -18.51 -10.69
CA ASP A 5 8.41 -18.99 -12.01
C ASP A 5 7.38 -18.56 -13.07
N GLU A 6 7.87 -18.06 -14.21
CA GLU A 6 7.06 -17.53 -15.32
C GLU A 6 6.21 -16.28 -15.00
N GLN A 7 6.27 -15.74 -13.79
CA GLN A 7 5.55 -14.52 -13.42
C GLN A 7 6.37 -13.26 -13.72
N VAL A 8 5.68 -12.20 -14.07
CA VAL A 8 6.26 -10.88 -14.33
C VAL A 8 5.84 -9.91 -13.23
N ALA A 9 6.83 -9.31 -12.59
CA ALA A 9 6.64 -8.35 -11.51
C ALA A 9 7.11 -6.95 -11.92
N ILE A 10 6.32 -5.93 -11.61
CA ILE A 10 6.72 -4.53 -11.68
C ILE A 10 6.88 -4.02 -10.25
N VAL A 11 8.08 -3.50 -9.92
CA VAL A 11 8.37 -2.88 -8.62
C VAL A 11 8.73 -1.42 -8.85
N THR A 12 7.95 -0.50 -8.28
CA THR A 12 8.21 0.94 -8.40
C THR A 12 9.07 1.45 -7.25
N GLY A 13 9.95 2.42 -7.51
CA GLY A 13 10.93 2.88 -6.53
C GLY A 13 11.93 1.78 -6.17
N ALA A 14 12.33 0.98 -7.16
CA ALA A 14 13.09 -0.26 -6.95
C ALA A 14 14.62 -0.09 -7.04
N GLY A 15 15.12 1.11 -7.25
CA GLY A 15 16.56 1.37 -7.31
C GLY A 15 17.27 1.28 -5.96
N HIS A 16 16.56 1.40 -4.84
CA HIS A 16 17.14 1.42 -3.50
C HIS A 16 16.19 0.85 -2.43
N GLY A 17 16.74 0.56 -1.24
CA GLY A 17 15.99 0.25 -0.03
C GLY A 17 15.00 -0.91 -0.19
N LEU A 18 13.76 -0.70 0.25
CA LEU A 18 12.71 -1.73 0.22
C LEU A 18 12.42 -2.22 -1.20
N GLY A 19 12.23 -1.31 -2.17
CA GLY A 19 11.91 -1.70 -3.54
C GLY A 19 13.01 -2.55 -4.19
N ARG A 20 14.28 -2.19 -3.97
CA ARG A 20 15.43 -3.00 -4.40
C ARG A 20 15.42 -4.40 -3.77
N SER A 21 15.23 -4.47 -2.45
CA SER A 21 15.16 -5.76 -1.74
C SER A 21 14.02 -6.65 -2.26
N HIS A 22 12.86 -6.06 -2.54
CA HIS A 22 11.72 -6.80 -3.10
C HIS A 22 11.99 -7.29 -4.52
N ALA A 23 12.59 -6.44 -5.38
CA ALA A 23 12.91 -6.79 -6.76
C ALA A 23 13.90 -7.95 -6.85
N ILE A 24 14.99 -7.90 -6.08
CA ILE A 24 16.01 -8.95 -6.04
C ILE A 24 15.41 -10.27 -5.52
N ALA A 25 14.66 -10.23 -4.40
CA ALA A 25 14.09 -11.44 -3.81
C ALA A 25 13.00 -12.09 -4.69
N LEU A 26 12.27 -11.31 -5.50
CA LEU A 26 11.35 -11.83 -6.51
C LEU A 26 12.12 -12.55 -7.62
N ALA A 27 13.20 -11.94 -8.14
CA ALA A 27 14.03 -12.53 -9.18
C ALA A 27 14.73 -13.82 -8.71
N GLU A 28 15.27 -13.85 -7.50
CA GLU A 28 15.86 -15.04 -6.86
C GLU A 28 14.88 -16.22 -6.76
N ARG A 29 13.56 -15.93 -6.82
CA ARG A 29 12.49 -16.92 -6.77
C ARG A 29 11.81 -17.17 -8.12
N GLY A 30 12.47 -16.75 -9.22
CA GLY A 30 12.06 -17.07 -10.58
C GLY A 30 11.20 -16.03 -11.28
N ALA A 31 10.87 -14.89 -10.65
CA ALA A 31 10.16 -13.82 -11.34
C ALA A 31 11.04 -13.09 -12.36
N ARG A 32 10.42 -12.64 -13.46
CA ARG A 32 10.98 -11.62 -14.36
C ARG A 32 10.59 -10.25 -13.83
N VAL A 33 11.54 -9.33 -13.66
CA VAL A 33 11.30 -8.11 -12.88
C VAL A 33 11.52 -6.85 -13.71
N VAL A 34 10.50 -5.96 -13.74
CA VAL A 34 10.68 -4.56 -14.13
C VAL A 34 11.13 -3.78 -12.89
N VAL A 35 12.34 -3.31 -12.91
CA VAL A 35 12.93 -2.44 -11.89
C VAL A 35 12.65 -1.00 -12.30
N ASN A 36 11.56 -0.41 -11.79
CA ASN A 36 11.23 0.98 -12.08
C ASN A 36 11.77 1.89 -10.98
N ASP A 37 12.57 2.88 -11.37
CA ASP A 37 13.01 3.96 -10.49
C ASP A 37 13.30 5.22 -11.32
N LEU A 38 12.72 6.35 -10.94
CA LEU A 38 12.99 7.64 -11.57
C LEU A 38 14.42 8.12 -11.28
N GLY A 39 15.06 7.58 -10.22
CA GLY A 39 16.40 7.98 -9.81
C GLY A 39 16.48 9.35 -9.15
N GLY A 40 15.35 9.86 -8.65
CA GLY A 40 15.29 11.15 -7.97
C GLY A 40 15.85 11.10 -6.54
N ALA A 41 16.11 12.29 -6.01
CA ALA A 41 16.43 12.49 -4.60
C ALA A 41 15.21 12.19 -3.69
N ARG A 42 15.43 12.16 -2.37
CA ARG A 42 14.39 11.89 -1.35
C ARG A 42 13.16 12.81 -1.46
N ASP A 43 13.36 14.04 -1.88
CA ASP A 43 12.31 15.07 -2.03
C ASP A 43 11.59 15.03 -3.39
N GLY A 44 12.01 14.12 -4.28
CA GLY A 44 11.48 13.94 -5.63
C GLY A 44 12.13 14.81 -6.68
N THR A 45 13.29 15.42 -6.41
CA THR A 45 14.03 16.21 -7.41
C THR A 45 15.04 15.36 -8.18
N GLY A 46 15.26 15.68 -9.46
CA GLY A 46 16.21 14.99 -10.33
C GLY A 46 15.71 13.65 -10.87
N SER A 47 16.50 13.05 -11.76
CA SER A 47 16.27 11.73 -12.33
C SER A 47 17.59 11.10 -12.78
N SER A 48 17.73 9.77 -12.70
CA SER A 48 18.86 8.99 -13.19
C SER A 48 18.46 7.52 -13.37
N SER A 49 18.90 6.88 -14.45
CA SER A 49 18.70 5.45 -14.67
C SER A 49 19.65 4.54 -13.88
N GLU A 50 20.74 5.10 -13.37
CA GLU A 50 21.86 4.31 -12.78
C GLU A 50 21.40 3.38 -11.64
N ALA A 51 20.47 3.84 -10.79
CA ALA A 51 20.01 3.05 -9.67
C ALA A 51 19.21 1.81 -10.14
N ALA A 52 18.31 1.96 -11.10
CA ALA A 52 17.55 0.86 -11.68
C ALA A 52 18.46 -0.10 -12.45
N GLU A 53 19.37 0.42 -13.27
CA GLU A 53 20.35 -0.35 -14.03
C GLU A 53 21.29 -1.16 -13.11
N GLY A 54 21.72 -0.58 -11.98
CA GLY A 54 22.51 -1.28 -10.99
C GLY A 54 21.81 -2.50 -10.39
N VAL A 55 20.52 -2.38 -10.08
CA VAL A 55 19.71 -3.51 -9.57
C VAL A 55 19.51 -4.57 -10.65
N VAL A 56 19.27 -4.17 -11.89
CA VAL A 56 19.16 -5.11 -13.02
C VAL A 56 20.48 -5.90 -13.19
N ALA A 57 21.62 -5.21 -13.18
CA ALA A 57 22.92 -5.88 -13.30
C ALA A 57 23.18 -6.90 -12.17
N GLU A 58 22.71 -6.61 -10.95
CA GLU A 58 22.81 -7.54 -9.82
C GLU A 58 21.90 -8.76 -10.01
N ILE A 59 20.67 -8.57 -10.46
CA ILE A 59 19.72 -9.66 -10.76
C ILE A 59 20.27 -10.55 -11.88
N ASP A 60 20.77 -9.95 -12.97
CA ASP A 60 21.34 -10.69 -14.10
C ASP A 60 22.60 -11.48 -13.69
N ALA A 61 23.46 -10.90 -12.86
CA ALA A 61 24.64 -11.56 -12.33
C ALA A 61 24.30 -12.77 -11.44
N ALA A 62 23.15 -12.74 -10.77
CA ALA A 62 22.62 -13.86 -9.99
C ALA A 62 21.87 -14.91 -10.86
N GLY A 63 21.76 -14.69 -12.18
CA GLY A 63 21.07 -15.59 -13.12
C GLY A 63 19.56 -15.38 -13.21
N GLY A 64 19.04 -14.28 -12.68
CA GLY A 64 17.66 -13.83 -12.85
C GLY A 64 17.44 -13.11 -14.18
N GLU A 65 16.25 -12.59 -14.39
CA GLU A 65 15.89 -11.80 -15.57
C GLU A 65 15.19 -10.51 -15.16
N ALA A 66 15.73 -9.35 -15.57
CA ALA A 66 15.14 -8.06 -15.26
C ALA A 66 15.24 -7.05 -16.41
N MET A 67 14.53 -5.94 -16.29
CA MET A 67 14.71 -4.76 -17.13
C MET A 67 14.56 -3.48 -16.31
N ALA A 68 15.41 -2.50 -16.58
CA ALA A 68 15.33 -1.18 -15.97
C ALA A 68 14.28 -0.31 -16.67
N ASN A 69 13.61 0.54 -15.87
CA ASN A 69 12.65 1.52 -16.38
C ASN A 69 12.72 2.81 -15.54
N GLY A 70 12.67 3.96 -16.18
CA GLY A 70 12.78 5.29 -15.55
C GLY A 70 11.46 6.08 -15.52
N ALA A 71 10.30 5.45 -15.72
CA ALA A 71 9.02 6.16 -15.74
C ALA A 71 8.72 6.85 -14.40
N ASP A 72 8.26 8.11 -14.48
CA ASP A 72 7.61 8.77 -13.36
C ASP A 72 6.24 8.12 -13.12
N VAL A 73 6.02 7.60 -11.92
CA VAL A 73 4.75 6.94 -11.55
C VAL A 73 3.53 7.86 -11.63
N THR A 74 3.73 9.17 -11.70
CA THR A 74 2.65 10.16 -11.85
C THR A 74 2.29 10.45 -13.31
N ASP A 75 3.09 9.98 -14.27
CA ASP A 75 2.86 10.12 -15.70
C ASP A 75 2.23 8.85 -16.27
N LEU A 76 0.95 8.95 -16.65
CA LEU A 76 0.19 7.80 -17.18
C LEU A 76 0.77 7.26 -18.47
N GLU A 77 1.27 8.11 -19.37
CA GLU A 77 1.82 7.70 -20.66
C GLU A 77 3.13 6.93 -20.46
N ALA A 78 4.02 7.46 -19.63
CA ALA A 78 5.28 6.79 -19.28
C ALA A 78 5.05 5.45 -18.57
N VAL A 79 4.10 5.38 -17.63
CA VAL A 79 3.74 4.14 -16.94
C VAL A 79 3.07 3.14 -17.89
N THR A 80 2.20 3.58 -18.79
CA THR A 80 1.61 2.69 -19.78
C THR A 80 2.69 2.09 -20.69
N SER A 81 3.61 2.91 -21.18
CA SER A 81 4.75 2.44 -21.97
C SER A 81 5.63 1.43 -21.23
N MET A 82 5.81 1.59 -19.92
CA MET A 82 6.51 0.61 -19.08
C MET A 82 5.79 -0.74 -19.04
N VAL A 83 4.46 -0.73 -18.87
CA VAL A 83 3.65 -1.95 -18.85
C VAL A 83 3.64 -2.62 -20.22
N ASP A 84 3.49 -1.85 -21.31
CA ASP A 84 3.52 -2.35 -22.68
C ASP A 84 4.87 -3.02 -23.00
N ALA A 85 5.99 -2.43 -22.57
CA ALA A 85 7.31 -3.03 -22.74
C ALA A 85 7.46 -4.37 -21.99
N ALA A 86 6.85 -4.49 -20.79
CA ALA A 86 6.84 -5.75 -20.05
C ALA A 86 6.00 -6.82 -20.78
N ILE A 87 4.85 -6.42 -21.31
CA ILE A 87 3.96 -7.32 -22.06
C ILE A 87 4.63 -7.74 -23.39
N GLU A 88 5.25 -6.82 -24.11
CA GLU A 88 5.97 -7.12 -25.36
C GLU A 88 7.10 -8.13 -25.12
N ARG A 89 7.85 -7.96 -24.01
CA ARG A 89 8.99 -8.81 -23.69
C ARG A 89 8.61 -10.18 -23.14
N TRP A 90 7.57 -10.24 -22.27
CA TRP A 90 7.24 -11.44 -21.48
C TRP A 90 5.79 -11.91 -21.57
N GLY A 91 4.93 -11.19 -22.28
CA GLY A 91 3.56 -11.58 -22.57
C GLY A 91 2.54 -11.36 -21.46
N ARG A 92 2.96 -10.88 -20.28
CA ARG A 92 2.09 -10.79 -19.09
C ARG A 92 2.60 -9.79 -18.05
N VAL A 93 1.74 -9.43 -17.09
CA VAL A 93 2.10 -8.76 -15.85
C VAL A 93 1.25 -9.35 -14.72
N ASP A 94 1.89 -9.97 -13.74
CA ASP A 94 1.24 -10.72 -12.65
C ASP A 94 1.25 -9.99 -11.32
N ILE A 95 2.32 -9.24 -11.07
CA ILE A 95 2.63 -8.63 -9.78
C ILE A 95 2.92 -7.14 -9.99
N LEU A 96 2.29 -6.31 -9.15
CA LEU A 96 2.63 -4.89 -9.04
C LEU A 96 2.90 -4.55 -7.58
N ILE A 97 4.11 -4.05 -7.30
CA ILE A 97 4.46 -3.50 -5.99
C ILE A 97 4.62 -1.98 -6.12
N ASN A 98 3.60 -1.25 -5.63
CA ASN A 98 3.60 0.20 -5.55
C ASN A 98 4.40 0.65 -4.33
N ASN A 99 5.72 0.88 -4.52
CA ASN A 99 6.62 1.26 -3.45
C ASN A 99 7.23 2.66 -3.65
N ALA A 100 7.19 3.24 -4.85
CA ALA A 100 7.71 4.58 -5.12
C ALA A 100 7.15 5.65 -4.17
N GLY A 101 8.00 6.59 -3.76
CA GLY A 101 7.59 7.63 -2.83
C GLY A 101 8.64 8.70 -2.58
N ILE A 102 8.19 9.83 -2.05
CA ILE A 102 8.98 11.00 -1.67
C ILE A 102 8.59 11.49 -0.27
N LEU A 103 9.45 12.29 0.37
CA LEU A 103 9.15 12.94 1.64
C LEU A 103 9.39 14.45 1.54
N ARG A 104 8.41 15.23 2.02
CA ARG A 104 8.49 16.69 2.21
C ARG A 104 7.84 17.02 3.55
N ASP A 105 8.51 16.61 4.63
CA ASP A 105 7.99 16.69 5.99
C ASP A 105 8.13 18.09 6.56
N LYS A 106 7.05 18.64 7.05
CA LYS A 106 6.97 19.91 7.81
C LYS A 106 5.74 19.87 8.73
N SER A 107 5.82 20.54 9.88
CA SER A 107 4.60 20.75 10.68
C SER A 107 3.53 21.42 9.81
N PHE A 108 2.26 21.06 10.00
CA PHE A 108 1.15 21.54 9.14
C PHE A 108 1.11 23.08 9.05
N ALA A 109 1.39 23.76 10.16
CA ALA A 109 1.45 25.23 10.18
C ALA A 109 2.54 25.83 9.27
N ARG A 110 3.56 25.04 8.88
CA ARG A 110 4.68 25.48 8.02
C ARG A 110 4.71 24.78 6.67
N MET A 111 3.78 23.84 6.44
CA MET A 111 3.72 23.05 5.22
C MET A 111 3.19 23.90 4.07
N ASP A 112 3.90 23.90 2.96
CA ASP A 112 3.39 24.46 1.71
C ASP A 112 2.37 23.47 1.10
N LEU A 113 1.25 23.98 0.59
CA LEU A 113 0.26 23.14 -0.08
C LEU A 113 0.81 22.54 -1.38
N ALA A 114 1.82 23.13 -1.99
CA ALA A 114 2.52 22.51 -3.12
C ALA A 114 3.30 21.25 -2.68
N ASP A 115 3.94 21.26 -1.50
CA ASP A 115 4.58 20.09 -0.93
C ASP A 115 3.54 19.01 -0.55
N PHE A 116 2.39 19.45 -0.02
CA PHE A 116 1.27 18.54 0.25
C PHE A 116 0.80 17.85 -1.03
N ALA A 117 0.52 18.64 -2.07
CA ALA A 117 0.05 18.11 -3.35
C ALA A 117 1.09 17.19 -4.02
N ALA A 118 2.37 17.53 -3.98
CA ALA A 118 3.43 16.71 -4.55
C ALA A 118 3.51 15.32 -3.90
N VAL A 119 3.46 15.24 -2.56
CA VAL A 119 3.49 13.97 -1.83
C VAL A 119 2.26 13.13 -2.13
N VAL A 120 1.06 13.73 -2.09
CA VAL A 120 -0.19 13.03 -2.45
C VAL A 120 -0.16 12.55 -3.91
N ASN A 121 0.36 13.37 -4.82
CA ASN A 121 0.47 13.01 -6.23
C ASN A 121 1.35 11.77 -6.45
N VAL A 122 2.51 11.69 -5.83
CA VAL A 122 3.40 10.54 -5.99
C VAL A 122 2.82 9.30 -5.29
N HIS A 123 2.46 9.41 -4.01
CA HIS A 123 2.09 8.24 -3.21
C HIS A 123 0.70 7.69 -3.52
N LEU A 124 -0.31 8.54 -3.69
CA LEU A 124 -1.70 8.11 -3.91
C LEU A 124 -2.04 8.05 -5.40
N ARG A 125 -1.87 9.18 -6.11
CA ARG A 125 -2.18 9.21 -7.55
C ARG A 125 -1.23 8.31 -8.35
N GLY A 126 0.08 8.31 -8.05
CA GLY A 126 1.05 7.43 -8.70
C GLY A 126 0.72 5.95 -8.50
N THR A 127 0.33 5.54 -7.28
CA THR A 127 -0.18 4.20 -7.01
C THR A 127 -1.42 3.88 -7.88
N ALA A 128 -2.36 4.82 -8.00
CA ALA A 128 -3.55 4.62 -8.82
C ALA A 128 -3.21 4.55 -10.33
N VAL A 129 -2.28 5.36 -10.81
CA VAL A 129 -1.80 5.34 -12.22
C VAL A 129 -1.15 3.99 -12.55
N CYS A 130 -0.19 3.53 -11.74
CA CYS A 130 0.46 2.24 -11.96
C CYS A 130 -0.54 1.07 -11.91
N THR A 131 -1.44 1.10 -10.93
CA THR A 131 -2.47 0.07 -10.78
C THR A 131 -3.43 0.07 -11.98
N LYS A 132 -3.85 1.24 -12.47
CA LYS A 132 -4.73 1.35 -13.63
C LYS A 132 -4.07 0.81 -14.90
N ALA A 133 -2.77 1.05 -15.09
CA ALA A 133 -2.04 0.59 -16.26
C ALA A 133 -1.96 -0.95 -16.37
N VAL A 134 -1.87 -1.67 -15.24
CA VAL A 134 -1.83 -3.15 -15.23
C VAL A 134 -3.21 -3.79 -15.10
N TRP A 135 -4.26 -3.02 -14.74
CA TRP A 135 -5.54 -3.57 -14.30
C TRP A 135 -6.26 -4.39 -15.36
N ASP A 136 -6.34 -3.86 -16.58
CA ASP A 136 -7.06 -4.54 -17.67
C ASP A 136 -6.31 -5.79 -18.14
N GLN A 137 -4.97 -5.75 -18.18
CA GLN A 137 -4.13 -6.93 -18.45
C GLN A 137 -4.34 -8.03 -17.39
N MET A 138 -4.34 -7.67 -16.09
CA MET A 138 -4.59 -8.63 -15.00
C MET A 138 -6.02 -9.21 -15.06
N ARG A 139 -7.01 -8.42 -15.47
CA ARG A 139 -8.38 -8.91 -15.69
C ARG A 139 -8.47 -9.92 -16.81
N GLU A 140 -7.81 -9.67 -17.93
CA GLU A 140 -7.76 -10.60 -19.07
C GLU A 140 -7.06 -11.90 -18.71
N GLN A 141 -6.01 -11.82 -17.91
CA GLN A 141 -5.28 -12.99 -17.38
C GLN A 141 -6.08 -13.78 -16.36
N ASN A 142 -7.11 -13.20 -15.73
CA ASN A 142 -7.76 -13.70 -14.52
C ASN A 142 -6.75 -14.00 -13.40
N TYR A 143 -5.77 -13.12 -13.24
CA TYR A 143 -4.76 -13.21 -12.19
C TYR A 143 -4.07 -11.85 -12.01
N GLY A 144 -3.92 -11.42 -10.76
CA GLY A 144 -3.15 -10.24 -10.40
C GLY A 144 -2.84 -10.22 -8.89
N ARG A 145 -1.67 -9.72 -8.55
CA ARG A 145 -1.24 -9.51 -7.16
C ARG A 145 -0.69 -8.11 -7.02
N ILE A 146 -1.36 -7.28 -6.25
CA ILE A 146 -1.02 -5.87 -6.09
C ILE A 146 -0.74 -5.59 -4.63
N VAL A 147 0.42 -4.99 -4.35
CA VAL A 147 0.76 -4.46 -3.03
C VAL A 147 0.87 -2.94 -3.14
N VAL A 148 0.18 -2.24 -2.25
CA VAL A 148 0.33 -0.81 -2.03
C VAL A 148 1.11 -0.57 -0.74
N THR A 149 2.09 0.31 -0.75
CA THR A 149 2.90 0.61 0.44
C THR A 149 2.24 1.74 1.23
N THR A 150 1.66 1.39 2.38
CA THR A 150 1.18 2.32 3.41
C THR A 150 2.29 2.63 4.42
N SER A 151 1.96 3.11 5.61
CA SER A 151 2.91 3.44 6.67
C SER A 151 2.20 3.54 8.02
N SER A 152 2.95 3.35 9.11
CA SER A 152 2.50 3.72 10.46
C SER A 152 2.01 5.17 10.56
N SER A 153 2.63 6.09 9.80
CA SER A 153 2.19 7.48 9.72
C SER A 153 0.80 7.62 9.09
N GLY A 154 0.44 6.75 8.15
CA GLY A 154 -0.92 6.69 7.61
C GLY A 154 -1.91 6.06 8.59
N LEU A 155 -1.51 4.98 9.26
CA LEU A 155 -2.39 4.23 10.15
C LEU A 155 -2.63 4.95 11.49
N TYR A 156 -1.59 5.60 12.05
CA TYR A 156 -1.62 6.12 13.43
C TYR A 156 -1.29 7.62 13.52
N GLY A 157 -0.87 8.23 12.43
CA GLY A 157 -0.41 9.61 12.39
C GLY A 157 1.05 9.76 12.82
N ASN A 158 1.69 10.83 12.34
CA ASN A 158 3.02 11.23 12.79
C ASN A 158 3.16 12.76 12.65
N PHE A 159 3.79 13.40 13.65
CA PHE A 159 3.99 14.84 13.62
C PHE A 159 4.83 15.26 12.40
N GLY A 160 4.38 16.31 11.70
CA GLY A 160 5.07 16.83 10.53
C GLY A 160 4.79 16.12 9.21
N GLN A 161 3.93 15.11 9.20
CA GLN A 161 3.64 14.26 8.03
C GLN A 161 2.16 14.29 7.62
N ALA A 162 1.51 15.44 7.69
CA ALA A 162 0.09 15.54 7.31
C ALA A 162 -0.16 15.16 5.84
N ASN A 163 0.74 15.54 4.92
CA ASN A 163 0.72 15.15 3.52
C ASN A 163 0.94 13.64 3.33
N TYR A 164 1.98 13.11 3.94
CA TYR A 164 2.38 11.72 3.84
C TYR A 164 1.36 10.78 4.51
N GLY A 165 0.92 11.12 5.73
CA GLY A 165 -0.11 10.37 6.44
C GLY A 165 -1.43 10.29 5.67
N ALA A 166 -1.89 11.42 5.11
CA ALA A 166 -3.09 11.46 4.27
C ALA A 166 -2.96 10.55 3.04
N ALA A 167 -1.82 10.62 2.32
CA ALA A 167 -1.58 9.79 1.15
C ALA A 167 -1.50 8.30 1.52
N LYS A 168 -0.80 7.96 2.62
CA LYS A 168 -0.58 6.57 3.05
C LYS A 168 -1.83 5.89 3.65
N LEU A 169 -2.75 6.63 4.26
CA LEU A 169 -4.08 6.09 4.59
C LEU A 169 -4.98 6.04 3.35
N GLY A 170 -4.84 7.00 2.44
CA GLY A 170 -5.57 7.03 1.17
C GLY A 170 -5.35 5.77 0.33
N VAL A 171 -4.12 5.22 0.28
CA VAL A 171 -3.87 3.96 -0.45
C VAL A 171 -4.51 2.74 0.22
N VAL A 172 -4.77 2.76 1.54
CA VAL A 172 -5.53 1.71 2.22
C VAL A 172 -7.00 1.77 1.79
N GLY A 173 -7.60 2.97 1.73
CA GLY A 173 -8.95 3.15 1.18
C GLY A 173 -9.06 2.69 -0.28
N PHE A 174 -8.06 3.00 -1.09
CA PHE A 174 -7.95 2.53 -2.47
C PHE A 174 -7.89 0.99 -2.55
N MET A 175 -7.01 0.36 -1.78
CA MET A 175 -6.95 -1.10 -1.64
C MET A 175 -8.30 -1.70 -1.26
N ASN A 176 -8.99 -1.14 -0.26
CA ASN A 176 -10.28 -1.63 0.23
C ASN A 176 -11.36 -1.67 -0.86
N THR A 177 -11.33 -0.72 -1.80
CA THR A 177 -12.23 -0.73 -2.96
C THR A 177 -11.81 -1.76 -3.98
N LEU A 178 -10.53 -1.77 -4.37
CA LEU A 178 -10.05 -2.62 -5.44
C LEU A 178 -10.05 -4.11 -5.11
N ARG A 179 -9.89 -4.50 -3.83
CA ARG A 179 -10.01 -5.90 -3.41
C ARG A 179 -11.38 -6.51 -3.77
N SER A 180 -12.42 -5.68 -3.73
CA SER A 180 -13.78 -6.11 -4.09
C SER A 180 -13.98 -6.14 -5.61
N GLU A 181 -13.49 -5.11 -6.33
CA GLU A 181 -13.61 -5.04 -7.79
C GLU A 181 -12.80 -6.11 -8.51
N GLY A 182 -11.63 -6.46 -7.95
CA GLY A 182 -10.70 -7.44 -8.51
C GLY A 182 -11.07 -8.89 -8.21
N ALA A 183 -11.86 -9.16 -7.16
CA ALA A 183 -12.07 -10.49 -6.62
C ALA A 183 -12.55 -11.53 -7.66
N LYS A 184 -13.46 -11.15 -8.55
CA LYS A 184 -13.99 -12.05 -9.59
C LYS A 184 -12.98 -12.42 -10.69
N TYR A 185 -11.84 -11.74 -10.73
CA TYR A 185 -10.75 -11.97 -11.69
C TYR A 185 -9.49 -12.54 -11.01
N ASP A 186 -9.59 -13.00 -9.78
CA ASP A 186 -8.45 -13.39 -8.92
C ASP A 186 -7.37 -12.29 -8.85
N ILE A 187 -7.78 -11.02 -8.88
CA ILE A 187 -6.90 -9.90 -8.58
C ILE A 187 -7.01 -9.61 -7.08
N ARG A 188 -5.90 -9.80 -6.36
CA ARG A 188 -5.81 -9.57 -4.91
C ARG A 188 -4.98 -8.34 -4.64
N VAL A 189 -5.51 -7.46 -3.79
CA VAL A 189 -4.87 -6.19 -3.47
C VAL A 189 -4.67 -6.12 -1.96
N ASN A 190 -3.42 -5.95 -1.53
CA ASN A 190 -3.02 -5.88 -0.13
C ASN A 190 -2.17 -4.63 0.13
N ALA A 191 -2.05 -4.25 1.39
CA ALA A 191 -1.21 -3.14 1.82
C ALA A 191 -0.06 -3.64 2.70
N LEU A 192 1.13 -3.05 2.52
CA LEU A 192 2.28 -3.20 3.38
C LEU A 192 2.50 -1.93 4.19
N SER A 193 2.65 -2.03 5.50
CA SER A 193 3.14 -0.95 6.37
C SER A 193 4.52 -1.34 6.91
N PRO A 194 5.61 -0.94 6.22
CA PRO A 194 6.95 -1.35 6.58
C PRO A 194 7.55 -0.45 7.66
N VAL A 195 8.41 -1.05 8.50
CA VAL A 195 9.37 -0.34 9.33
C VAL A 195 10.77 -0.82 8.93
N ALA A 196 11.50 0.00 8.19
CA ALA A 196 12.83 -0.34 7.69
C ALA A 196 13.75 0.87 7.67
N HIS A 197 15.04 0.62 7.86
CA HIS A 197 16.09 1.60 7.61
C HIS A 197 16.30 1.76 6.11
N THR A 198 16.11 2.96 5.61
CA THR A 198 16.27 3.34 4.22
C THR A 198 16.82 4.77 4.17
N ARG A 199 17.14 5.26 2.97
CA ARG A 199 17.49 6.70 2.80
C ARG A 199 16.42 7.66 3.36
N MET A 200 15.16 7.22 3.45
CA MET A 200 14.05 8.02 3.99
C MET A 200 14.07 8.12 5.51
N THR A 201 14.61 7.12 6.21
CA THR A 201 14.58 6.99 7.67
C THR A 201 15.96 7.12 8.32
N ASP A 202 17.01 7.33 7.55
CA ASP A 202 18.41 7.30 8.02
C ASP A 202 18.69 8.28 9.18
N GLU A 203 18.14 9.49 9.10
CA GLU A 203 18.32 10.53 10.11
C GLU A 203 17.41 10.32 11.35
N LEU A 204 16.44 9.41 11.29
CA LEU A 204 15.44 9.21 12.33
C LEU A 204 15.77 8.06 13.29
N LEU A 205 16.72 7.19 12.90
CA LEU A 205 17.02 5.96 13.62
C LEU A 205 18.42 5.99 14.24
N PRO A 206 18.58 5.54 15.50
CA PRO A 206 19.91 5.31 16.07
C PRO A 206 20.61 4.15 15.33
N ASP A 207 21.95 4.17 15.29
CA ASP A 207 22.75 3.22 14.51
C ASP A 207 22.48 1.74 14.89
N GLU A 208 22.23 1.46 16.15
CA GLU A 208 21.88 0.11 16.63
C GLU A 208 20.56 -0.40 16.03
N ALA A 209 19.58 0.49 15.81
CA ALA A 209 18.29 0.15 15.21
C ALA A 209 18.41 -0.06 13.69
N LYS A 210 19.37 0.61 13.01
CA LYS A 210 19.57 0.47 11.57
C LYS A 210 19.94 -0.96 11.16
N GLU A 211 20.77 -1.63 11.98
CA GLU A 211 21.17 -3.03 11.75
C GLU A 211 20.01 -4.03 11.90
N LEU A 212 19.04 -3.72 12.75
CA LEU A 212 17.86 -4.57 12.99
C LEU A 212 16.75 -4.32 11.96
N LEU A 213 16.67 -3.10 11.43
CA LEU A 213 15.59 -2.66 10.55
C LEU A 213 15.97 -2.72 9.06
N LYS A 214 16.66 -3.78 8.64
CA LYS A 214 17.04 -3.95 7.23
C LYS A 214 15.82 -4.16 6.33
N PRO A 215 15.82 -3.64 5.08
CA PRO A 215 14.77 -3.89 4.09
C PRO A 215 14.47 -5.37 3.88
N GLU A 216 15.49 -6.21 3.96
CA GLU A 216 15.41 -7.66 3.79
C GLU A 216 14.53 -8.33 4.85
N GLU A 217 14.42 -7.75 6.05
CA GLU A 217 13.56 -8.25 7.13
C GLU A 217 12.06 -8.03 6.87
N VAL A 218 11.73 -7.12 5.95
CA VAL A 218 10.35 -6.82 5.53
C VAL A 218 9.94 -7.65 4.31
N THR A 219 10.89 -7.92 3.43
CA THR A 219 10.65 -8.53 2.11
C THR A 219 9.90 -9.87 2.15
N PRO A 220 10.13 -10.80 3.11
CA PRO A 220 9.34 -12.04 3.19
C PRO A 220 7.83 -11.82 3.28
N GLY A 221 7.40 -10.76 3.98
CA GLY A 221 5.99 -10.38 4.06
C GLY A 221 5.43 -9.94 2.71
N VAL A 222 6.19 -9.17 1.93
CA VAL A 222 5.78 -8.74 0.59
C VAL A 222 5.67 -9.94 -0.35
N LEU A 223 6.65 -10.84 -0.35
CA LEU A 223 6.61 -12.04 -1.18
C LEU A 223 5.38 -12.90 -0.86
N PHE A 224 5.00 -13.01 0.40
CA PHE A 224 3.75 -13.66 0.78
C PHE A 224 2.54 -12.92 0.23
N LEU A 225 2.47 -11.58 0.35
CA LEU A 225 1.33 -10.78 -0.13
C LEU A 225 1.17 -10.80 -1.67
N VAL A 226 2.20 -11.18 -2.42
CA VAL A 226 2.12 -11.33 -3.89
C VAL A 226 2.18 -12.78 -4.36
N SER A 227 2.19 -13.75 -3.45
CA SER A 227 2.18 -15.17 -3.78
C SER A 227 0.82 -15.64 -4.33
N LYS A 228 0.78 -16.85 -4.87
CA LYS A 228 -0.46 -17.49 -5.32
C LYS A 228 -1.49 -17.59 -4.20
N ASP A 229 -1.04 -17.82 -2.96
CA ASP A 229 -1.87 -18.00 -1.77
C ASP A 229 -2.04 -16.69 -0.96
N ALA A 230 -1.70 -15.53 -1.55
CA ALA A 230 -1.86 -14.24 -0.91
C ALA A 230 -3.28 -14.03 -0.39
N PRO A 231 -3.46 -13.37 0.77
CA PRO A 231 -4.79 -12.91 1.19
C PRO A 231 -5.30 -11.78 0.25
N ASN A 232 -6.51 -11.28 0.51
CA ASN A 232 -7.07 -10.14 -0.20
C ASN A 232 -7.59 -9.09 0.79
N GLY A 233 -7.07 -7.87 0.73
CA GLY A 233 -7.49 -6.76 1.59
C GLY A 233 -6.83 -6.72 2.97
N VAL A 234 -5.65 -7.30 3.12
CA VAL A 234 -4.90 -7.29 4.38
C VAL A 234 -3.93 -6.11 4.41
N VAL A 235 -3.86 -5.43 5.56
CA VAL A 235 -2.77 -4.51 5.89
C VAL A 235 -1.75 -5.28 6.74
N LEU A 236 -0.64 -5.69 6.12
CA LEU A 236 0.48 -6.34 6.81
C LEU A 236 1.46 -5.28 7.32
N THR A 237 1.77 -5.29 8.60
CA THR A 237 2.84 -4.49 9.19
C THR A 237 4.07 -5.38 9.36
N ALA A 238 5.25 -4.88 8.97
CA ALA A 238 6.48 -5.68 8.98
C ALA A 238 7.71 -4.83 9.33
N GLY A 239 8.61 -5.36 10.16
CA GLY A 239 9.88 -4.70 10.52
C GLY A 239 10.69 -5.56 11.48
N ALA A 240 12.01 -5.54 11.36
CA ALA A 240 12.94 -6.30 12.22
C ALA A 240 12.55 -7.80 12.38
N GLY A 241 12.09 -8.43 11.30
CA GLY A 241 11.64 -9.83 11.33
C GLY A 241 10.28 -10.06 12.01
N GLY A 242 9.62 -9.01 12.53
CA GLY A 242 8.29 -9.07 13.11
C GLY A 242 7.21 -8.81 12.05
N PHE A 243 6.08 -9.54 12.14
CA PHE A 243 4.93 -9.41 11.25
C PHE A 243 3.65 -9.35 12.07
N ALA A 244 2.77 -8.38 11.74
CA ALA A 244 1.46 -8.24 12.35
C ALA A 244 0.45 -7.73 11.30
N SER A 245 -0.84 -7.74 11.64
CA SER A 245 -1.88 -7.19 10.76
C SER A 245 -2.59 -6.03 11.45
N ALA A 246 -2.73 -4.91 10.74
CA ALA A 246 -3.59 -3.81 11.16
C ALA A 246 -4.99 -4.01 10.59
N ARG A 247 -6.02 -3.72 11.40
CA ARG A 247 -7.43 -3.86 11.04
C ARG A 247 -8.22 -2.65 11.51
N ILE A 248 -9.33 -2.36 10.83
CA ILE A 248 -10.27 -1.31 11.20
C ILE A 248 -11.52 -1.98 11.77
N TYR A 249 -11.82 -1.66 13.02
CA TYR A 249 -13.02 -2.13 13.71
C TYR A 249 -13.95 -0.97 13.98
N GLU A 250 -15.25 -1.25 13.98
CA GLU A 250 -16.28 -0.32 14.43
C GLU A 250 -16.99 -0.93 15.65
N THR A 251 -17.15 -0.14 16.71
CA THR A 251 -17.83 -0.56 17.94
C THR A 251 -19.31 -0.87 17.66
N GLU A 252 -19.97 -1.65 18.51
CA GLU A 252 -21.40 -1.91 18.38
C GLU A 252 -22.18 -0.59 18.39
N GLY A 253 -21.84 0.32 19.31
CA GLY A 253 -22.49 1.61 19.47
C GLY A 253 -23.86 1.51 20.15
N ILE A 254 -24.66 2.59 20.06
CA ILE A 254 -26.00 2.69 20.67
C ILE A 254 -27.01 3.19 19.65
N TRP A 255 -28.28 2.88 19.88
CA TRP A 255 -29.40 3.54 19.22
C TRP A 255 -30.07 4.49 20.19
N LEU A 256 -30.53 5.66 19.71
CA LEU A 256 -31.32 6.65 20.47
C LEU A 256 -32.68 6.82 19.81
N PRO A 257 -33.77 6.82 20.59
CA PRO A 257 -35.08 7.15 20.07
C PRO A 257 -35.12 8.62 19.55
N PRO A 258 -36.06 8.96 18.66
CA PRO A 258 -36.07 10.27 18.00
C PRO A 258 -35.96 11.47 18.96
N GLU A 259 -36.66 11.41 20.10
CA GLU A 259 -36.73 12.47 21.12
C GLU A 259 -35.41 12.60 21.93
N GLU A 260 -34.58 11.56 21.97
CA GLU A 260 -33.29 11.55 22.67
C GLU A 260 -32.10 11.87 21.76
N ARG A 261 -32.30 12.11 20.47
CA ARG A 261 -31.22 12.40 19.49
C ARG A 261 -30.71 13.83 19.64
N THR A 262 -30.10 14.11 20.79
CA THR A 262 -29.49 15.40 21.11
C THR A 262 -27.98 15.28 21.27
N PRO A 263 -27.18 16.35 21.01
CA PRO A 263 -25.74 16.34 21.27
C PRO A 263 -25.39 15.99 22.71
N GLU A 264 -26.25 16.42 23.66
CA GLU A 264 -26.06 16.17 25.10
C GLU A 264 -26.19 14.68 25.43
N ASN A 265 -27.14 13.97 24.86
CA ASN A 265 -27.32 12.54 25.06
C ASN A 265 -26.21 11.74 24.38
N VAL A 266 -25.75 12.13 23.19
CA VAL A 266 -24.55 11.52 22.55
C VAL A 266 -23.32 11.71 23.44
N ALA A 267 -23.13 12.91 24.01
CA ALA A 267 -22.00 13.18 24.90
C ALA A 267 -22.09 12.39 26.21
N ALA A 268 -23.30 12.31 26.81
CA ALA A 268 -23.53 11.56 28.06
C ALA A 268 -23.26 10.05 27.94
N ARG A 269 -23.54 9.49 26.74
CA ARG A 269 -23.38 8.05 26.46
C ARG A 269 -22.16 7.74 25.60
N PHE A 270 -21.18 8.65 25.52
CA PHE A 270 -20.03 8.48 24.63
C PHE A 270 -19.17 7.29 24.99
N GLU A 271 -19.03 6.93 26.28
CA GLU A 271 -18.27 5.75 26.72
C GLU A 271 -18.95 4.44 26.28
N GLU A 272 -20.28 4.38 26.21
CA GLU A 272 -21.02 3.24 25.64
C GLU A 272 -20.81 3.15 24.12
N ILE A 273 -20.83 4.30 23.42
CA ILE A 273 -20.60 4.37 21.98
C ILE A 273 -19.24 3.81 21.59
N ARG A 274 -18.21 4.07 22.40
CA ARG A 274 -16.82 3.67 22.11
C ARG A 274 -16.39 2.35 22.74
N ASP A 275 -17.29 1.65 23.44
CA ASP A 275 -16.97 0.36 24.07
C ASP A 275 -16.50 -0.64 22.99
N PRO A 276 -15.31 -1.22 23.14
CA PRO A 276 -14.80 -2.20 22.17
C PRO A 276 -15.49 -3.56 22.24
N GLU A 277 -16.35 -3.82 23.23
CA GLU A 277 -17.14 -5.05 23.30
C GLU A 277 -18.11 -5.10 22.09
N GLY A 278 -18.19 -6.24 21.43
CA GLY A 278 -19.03 -6.42 20.25
C GLY A 278 -18.55 -5.71 18.97
N GLN A 279 -17.32 -5.16 18.95
CA GLN A 279 -16.79 -4.51 17.75
C GLN A 279 -16.69 -5.48 16.57
N GLU A 280 -16.99 -4.98 15.37
CA GLU A 280 -16.98 -5.74 14.13
C GLU A 280 -15.97 -5.18 13.12
N GLU A 281 -15.34 -6.06 12.35
CA GLU A 281 -14.55 -5.68 11.17
C GLU A 281 -15.41 -5.75 9.93
N PHE A 282 -15.67 -4.61 9.29
CA PHE A 282 -16.43 -4.59 8.05
C PHE A 282 -15.55 -4.79 6.82
N THR A 283 -16.08 -5.54 5.87
CA THR A 283 -15.42 -5.84 4.60
C THR A 283 -15.89 -4.93 3.46
N GLY A 284 -16.98 -4.18 3.67
CA GLY A 284 -17.54 -3.24 2.70
C GLY A 284 -18.43 -2.19 3.34
N GLY A 285 -18.49 -0.99 2.73
CA GLY A 285 -19.26 0.14 3.26
C GLY A 285 -20.76 -0.11 3.41
N GLY A 286 -21.33 -1.06 2.66
CA GLY A 286 -22.74 -1.46 2.80
C GLY A 286 -23.05 -2.13 4.14
N GLU A 287 -22.08 -2.80 4.77
CA GLU A 287 -22.28 -3.47 6.07
C GLU A 287 -22.55 -2.45 7.18
N GLN A 288 -21.82 -1.32 7.17
CA GLN A 288 -22.10 -0.21 8.11
C GLN A 288 -23.51 0.35 7.93
N SER A 289 -23.94 0.56 6.69
CA SER A 289 -25.30 1.04 6.42
C SER A 289 -26.36 0.06 6.93
N MET A 290 -26.14 -1.23 6.72
CA MET A 290 -27.06 -2.28 7.21
C MET A 290 -27.04 -2.41 8.73
N LYS A 291 -25.90 -2.17 9.39
CA LYS A 291 -25.81 -2.13 10.85
C LYS A 291 -26.74 -1.06 11.42
N PHE A 292 -26.61 0.20 10.98
CA PHE A 292 -27.45 1.28 11.48
C PHE A 292 -28.94 1.09 11.16
N LEU A 293 -29.26 0.47 10.01
CA LEU A 293 -30.64 0.13 9.68
C LEU A 293 -31.20 -0.93 10.64
N ARG A 294 -30.44 -1.98 10.95
CA ARG A 294 -30.84 -3.01 11.94
C ARG A 294 -31.04 -2.42 13.32
N MET A 295 -30.13 -1.53 13.79
CA MET A 295 -30.26 -0.85 15.08
C MET A 295 -31.56 -0.02 15.14
N ALA A 296 -31.88 0.72 14.09
CA ALA A 296 -33.11 1.49 14.03
C ALA A 296 -34.37 0.61 14.06
N MET A 297 -34.37 -0.49 13.31
CA MET A 297 -35.51 -1.43 13.27
C MET A 297 -35.73 -2.12 14.62
N ALA A 298 -34.65 -2.52 15.31
CA ALA A 298 -34.74 -3.14 16.64
C ALA A 298 -35.28 -2.12 17.68
N GLY A 299 -34.70 -0.91 17.75
CA GLY A 299 -35.12 0.10 18.69
C GLY A 299 -36.59 0.52 18.53
N MET A 300 -37.13 0.62 17.29
CA MET A 300 -38.52 0.89 17.02
C MET A 300 -39.47 -0.25 17.45
N GLN A 301 -39.00 -1.47 17.58
CA GLN A 301 -39.82 -2.60 18.06
C GLN A 301 -39.92 -2.62 19.59
N ASP A 302 -38.86 -2.17 20.29
CA ASP A 302 -38.85 -2.11 21.76
C ASP A 302 -39.73 -0.97 22.32
N GLU A 303 -40.12 0.00 21.49
CA GLU A 303 -41.02 1.10 21.85
C GLU A 303 -42.53 0.76 21.69
N ASN A 304 -42.89 -0.36 21.06
CA ASN A 304 -44.27 -0.81 20.86
C ASN A 304 -44.62 -1.97 21.81
#